data_7effcd6b96c43878d6c91e0ac29d1cbb
#
_entry.id   7effcd6b96c43878d6c91e0ac29d1cbb
#
_cell.length_a   1.000
_cell.length_b   1.000
_cell.length_c   1.000
_cell.angle_alpha   90.00
_cell.angle_beta   90.00
_cell.angle_gamma   90.00
#
_symmetry.space_group_name_H-M   'P 1'
#
loop_
_entity.id
_entity.type
_entity.pdbx_description
1 polymer ?
#
loop_
_entity_poly.entity_id
_entity_poly.type
_entity_poly.pdbx_seq_one_letter_code
_entity_poly.pdbx_strand_id
1 'polypeptide(L)'
;MPQPAQREGRRGKVWLLNVWASWCVSCKQEHPVLVDLARQNRVTLVGLNYKDERGAAINWLRQHGGDPYLVSAYDADGRVGIDFGV
;
A
#
# COMPACT_ATOMS: atom_id res chain seq x y z
N MET A 1 3.12 3.46 -6.95
CA MET A 1 4.18 4.31 -6.39
C MET A 1 3.82 4.80 -5.01
N PRO A 2 4.71 4.65 -4.04
CA PRO A 2 4.47 5.22 -2.71
C PRO A 2 4.40 6.74 -2.77
N GLN A 3 3.44 7.30 -2.07
CA GLN A 3 3.28 8.74 -2.00
C GLN A 3 3.36 9.16 -0.53
N PRO A 4 4.27 10.08 -0.18
CA PRO A 4 4.36 10.55 1.19
C PRO A 4 3.11 11.32 1.56
N ALA A 5 2.55 10.98 2.71
CA ALA A 5 1.45 11.71 3.31
C ALA A 5 1.82 12.01 4.74
N GLN A 6 1.86 13.27 5.09
CA GLN A 6 2.25 13.69 6.43
C GLN A 6 1.03 14.04 7.25
N ARG A 7 1.02 13.54 8.47
CA ARG A 7 -0.03 13.82 9.44
C ARG A 7 0.61 14.30 10.72
N GLU A 8 0.32 15.52 11.10
CA GLU A 8 0.91 16.14 12.28
C GLU A 8 0.64 15.39 13.57
N GLY A 9 -0.52 14.76 13.69
CA GLY A 9 -0.86 13.99 14.89
C GLY A 9 -0.07 12.71 15.11
N ARG A 10 0.85 12.36 14.22
CA ARG A 10 1.60 11.10 14.28
C ARG A 10 3.03 11.26 14.71
N ARG A 11 3.35 12.27 15.43
CA ARG A 11 4.60 12.42 16.19
C ARG A 11 5.85 11.89 15.50
N GLY A 12 6.27 12.52 14.42
CA GLY A 12 7.51 12.22 13.77
C GLY A 12 7.52 11.01 12.85
N LYS A 13 6.43 10.27 12.75
CA LYS A 13 6.34 9.21 11.77
C LYS A 13 5.81 9.74 10.46
N VAL A 14 6.45 9.33 9.38
CA VAL A 14 6.00 9.61 8.02
C VAL A 14 4.98 8.55 7.63
N TRP A 15 3.89 8.97 7.04
CA TRP A 15 2.90 8.08 6.44
C TRP A 15 3.16 7.98 4.95
N LEU A 16 3.14 6.78 4.45
CA LEU A 16 3.19 6.53 3.02
C LEU A 16 1.90 5.86 2.57
N LEU A 17 1.24 6.47 1.60
CA LEU A 17 0.12 5.85 0.92
C LEU A 17 0.67 5.17 -0.32
N ASN A 18 0.50 3.86 -0.40
CA ASN A 18 0.87 3.09 -1.58
C ASN A 18 -0.38 2.57 -2.28
N VAL A 19 -0.54 2.97 -3.52
CA VAL A 19 -1.59 2.41 -4.39
C VAL A 19 -1.00 1.23 -5.14
N TRP A 20 -1.62 0.06 -5.01
CA TRP A 20 -1.09 -1.18 -5.55
C TRP A 20 -2.19 -2.11 -6.05
N ALA A 21 -1.82 -3.13 -6.77
CA ALA A 21 -2.75 -4.15 -7.24
C ALA A 21 -2.00 -5.44 -7.55
N SER A 22 -2.68 -6.57 -7.50
CA SER A 22 -2.09 -7.85 -7.87
C SER A 22 -1.73 -7.90 -9.36
N TRP A 23 -2.41 -7.11 -10.19
CA TRP A 23 -2.13 -7.03 -11.63
C TRP A 23 -1.00 -6.04 -11.97
N CYS A 24 -0.51 -5.30 -11.00
CA CYS A 24 0.49 -4.26 -11.22
C CYS A 24 1.90 -4.85 -11.22
N VAL A 25 2.53 -4.92 -12.37
CA VAL A 25 3.86 -5.54 -12.52
C VAL A 25 4.93 -4.79 -11.74
N SER A 26 4.94 -3.47 -11.80
CA SER A 26 5.94 -2.67 -11.09
C SER A 26 5.79 -2.75 -9.58
N CYS A 27 4.59 -3.01 -9.08
CA CYS A 27 4.36 -3.16 -7.64
C CYS A 27 5.12 -4.36 -7.07
N LYS A 28 5.35 -5.38 -7.86
CA LYS A 28 6.11 -6.55 -7.45
C LYS A 28 7.56 -6.20 -7.11
N GLN A 29 8.13 -5.27 -7.84
CA GLN A 29 9.51 -4.82 -7.61
C GLN A 29 9.62 -3.90 -6.39
N GLU A 30 8.58 -3.12 -6.13
CA GLU A 30 8.56 -2.17 -5.01
C GLU A 30 8.22 -2.83 -3.68
N HIS A 31 7.46 -3.90 -3.70
CA HIS A 31 6.91 -4.50 -2.49
C HIS A 31 7.96 -4.92 -1.47
N PRO A 32 9.09 -5.54 -1.84
CA PRO A 32 10.12 -5.89 -0.87
C PRO A 32 10.68 -4.69 -0.13
N VAL A 33 10.78 -3.55 -0.80
CA VAL A 33 11.23 -2.29 -0.17
C VAL A 33 10.23 -1.83 0.87
N LEU A 34 8.94 -1.92 0.56
CA LEU A 34 7.88 -1.54 1.49
C LEU A 34 7.84 -2.45 2.71
N VAL A 35 8.01 -3.75 2.52
CA VAL A 35 8.08 -4.72 3.61
C VAL A 35 9.25 -4.39 4.53
N ASP A 36 10.40 -4.05 3.96
CA ASP A 36 11.58 -3.71 4.73
C ASP A 36 11.39 -2.41 5.52
N LEU A 37 10.79 -1.39 4.91
CA LEU A 37 10.47 -0.14 5.59
C LEU A 37 9.52 -0.36 6.76
N ALA A 38 8.54 -1.23 6.59
CA ALA A 38 7.59 -1.56 7.65
C ALA A 38 8.29 -2.23 8.83
N ARG A 39 9.26 -3.10 8.56
CA ARG A 39 10.03 -3.77 9.61
C ARG A 39 10.88 -2.80 10.41
N GLN A 40 11.36 -1.75 9.79
CA GLN A 40 12.15 -0.72 10.46
C GLN A 40 11.34 0.15 11.41
N ASN A 41 10.02 0.09 11.30
CA ASN A 41 9.10 0.83 12.15
C ASN A 41 9.32 2.36 12.17
N ARG A 42 9.85 2.89 11.08
CA ARG A 42 10.08 4.33 10.92
C ARG A 42 9.00 5.01 10.10
N VAL A 43 8.25 4.21 9.35
CA VAL A 43 7.24 4.68 8.41
C VAL A 43 5.98 3.89 8.63
N THR A 44 4.84 4.58 8.66
CA THR A 44 3.54 3.93 8.68
C THR A 44 3.03 3.79 7.25
N LEU A 45 2.79 2.56 6.83
CA LEU A 45 2.31 2.28 5.49
C LEU A 45 0.79 2.11 5.49
N VAL A 46 0.16 2.78 4.55
CA VAL A 46 -1.28 2.64 4.27
C VAL A 46 -1.41 2.17 2.83
N GLY A 47 -2.13 1.09 2.62
CA GLY A 47 -2.29 0.52 1.29
C GLY A 47 -3.67 0.80 0.73
N LEU A 48 -3.74 1.20 -0.54
CA LEU A 48 -4.97 1.26 -1.30
C LEU A 48 -4.86 0.26 -2.45
N ASN A 49 -5.61 -0.82 -2.36
CA ASN A 49 -5.68 -1.81 -3.43
C ASN A 49 -6.65 -1.33 -4.50
N TYR A 50 -6.11 -1.03 -5.68
CA TYR A 50 -6.80 -0.30 -6.73
C TYR A 50 -7.27 -1.24 -7.83
N LYS A 51 -8.58 -1.20 -8.12
CA LYS A 51 -9.21 -1.97 -9.19
C LYS A 51 -8.80 -3.44 -9.21
N ASP A 52 -8.87 -4.08 -8.06
CA ASP A 52 -8.44 -5.46 -7.91
C ASP A 52 -9.49 -6.28 -7.16
N GLU A 53 -9.40 -7.59 -7.30
CA GLU A 53 -10.23 -8.49 -6.52
C GLU A 53 -9.56 -8.75 -5.17
N ARG A 54 -10.34 -8.69 -4.11
CA ARG A 54 -9.81 -8.82 -2.75
C ARG A 54 -9.09 -10.13 -2.52
N GLY A 55 -9.64 -11.25 -3.00
CA GLY A 55 -9.00 -12.56 -2.86
C GLY A 55 -7.66 -12.62 -3.58
N ALA A 56 -7.60 -12.09 -4.80
CA ALA A 56 -6.36 -12.02 -5.56
C ALA A 56 -5.34 -11.13 -4.86
N ALA A 57 -5.78 -10.02 -4.31
CA ALA A 57 -4.91 -9.09 -3.60
C ALA A 57 -4.29 -9.73 -2.35
N ILE A 58 -5.10 -10.41 -1.55
CA ILE A 58 -4.62 -11.09 -0.34
C ILE A 58 -3.63 -12.19 -0.69
N ASN A 59 -3.92 -12.97 -1.71
CA ASN A 59 -3.03 -14.02 -2.17
C ASN A 59 -1.70 -13.46 -2.67
N TRP A 60 -1.76 -12.36 -3.40
CA TRP A 60 -0.56 -11.67 -3.89
C TRP A 60 0.35 -11.23 -2.74
N LEU A 61 -0.22 -10.65 -1.69
CA LEU A 61 0.56 -10.25 -0.51
C LEU A 61 1.26 -11.44 0.13
N ARG A 62 0.58 -12.57 0.26
CA ARG A 62 1.18 -13.79 0.82
C ARG A 62 2.36 -14.27 0.00
N GLN A 63 2.27 -14.17 -1.32
CA GLN A 63 3.32 -14.64 -2.22
C GLN A 63 4.54 -13.71 -2.25
N HIS A 64 4.37 -12.45 -1.84
CA HIS A 64 5.41 -11.44 -2.00
C HIS A 64 5.93 -10.87 -0.66
N GLY A 65 5.89 -11.67 0.39
CA GLY A 65 6.52 -11.29 1.65
C GLY A 65 5.58 -10.81 2.74
N GLY A 66 4.28 -10.83 2.49
CA GLY A 66 3.28 -10.47 3.49
C GLY A 66 2.72 -9.07 3.33
N ASP A 67 1.92 -8.65 4.29
CA ASP A 67 1.21 -7.37 4.28
C ASP A 67 1.97 -6.36 5.13
N PRO A 68 2.59 -5.33 4.52
CA PRO A 68 3.33 -4.32 5.28
C PRO A 68 2.47 -3.18 5.77
N TYR A 69 1.17 -3.17 5.44
CA TYR A 69 0.31 -2.01 5.68
C TYR A 69 -0.34 -2.08 7.05
N LEU A 70 -0.32 -0.95 7.77
CA LEU A 70 -1.09 -0.80 9.00
C LEU A 70 -2.58 -0.82 8.71
N VAL A 71 -2.98 -0.15 7.63
CA VAL A 71 -4.36 -0.10 7.15
C VAL A 71 -4.37 -0.40 5.68
N SER A 72 -5.28 -1.27 5.27
CA SER A 72 -5.49 -1.59 3.86
C SER A 72 -6.92 -1.29 3.49
N ALA A 73 -7.10 -0.53 2.42
CA ALA A 73 -8.41 -0.29 1.82
C ALA A 73 -8.47 -1.00 0.47
N TYR A 74 -9.64 -1.49 0.13
CA TYR A 74 -9.87 -2.20 -1.13
C TYR A 74 -10.83 -1.40 -1.98
N ASP A 75 -10.36 -0.95 -3.12
CA ASP A 75 -11.09 -0.08 -4.03
C ASP A 75 -11.35 -0.83 -5.34
N ALA A 76 -12.32 -1.74 -5.31
CA ALA A 76 -12.57 -2.65 -6.41
C ALA A 76 -12.94 -1.94 -7.72
N ASP A 77 -13.65 -0.83 -7.65
CA ASP A 77 -14.07 -0.08 -8.84
C ASP A 77 -13.20 1.14 -9.16
N GLY A 78 -12.23 1.46 -8.32
CA GLY A 78 -11.30 2.55 -8.55
C GLY A 78 -11.81 3.93 -8.16
N ARG A 79 -12.94 4.03 -7.48
CA ARG A 79 -13.53 5.34 -7.14
C ARG A 79 -12.68 6.12 -6.15
N VAL A 80 -12.20 5.45 -5.14
CA VAL A 80 -11.34 6.07 -4.13
C VAL A 80 -10.02 6.50 -4.75
N GLY A 81 -9.47 5.68 -5.64
CA GLY A 81 -8.26 6.02 -6.39
C GLY A 81 -8.41 7.31 -7.18
N ILE A 82 -9.56 7.52 -7.80
CA ILE A 82 -9.85 8.76 -8.52
C ILE A 82 -9.80 9.95 -7.57
N ASP A 83 -10.37 9.81 -6.38
CA ASP A 83 -10.37 10.89 -5.38
C ASP A 83 -8.96 11.25 -4.91
N PHE A 84 -8.03 10.32 -5.01
CA PHE A 84 -6.61 10.56 -4.69
C PHE A 84 -5.78 10.98 -5.90
N GLY A 85 -6.40 11.12 -7.07
CA GLY A 85 -5.68 11.53 -8.26
C GLY A 85 -4.91 10.41 -8.97
N VAL A 86 -5.34 9.20 -8.76
CA VAL A 86 -4.71 8.02 -9.40
C VAL A 86 -5.23 7.79 -10.80
#